data_f8ca69d0aa80f131d89d96c83e1f32d2
#
_entry.id   f8ca69d0aa80f131d89d96c83e1f32d2
#
_cell.length_a   1.000
_cell.length_b   1.000
_cell.length_c   1.000
_cell.angle_alpha   90.00
_cell.angle_beta   90.00
_cell.angle_gamma   90.00
#
_symmetry.space_group_name_H-M   'P 1'
#
loop_
_entity.id
_entity.type
_entity.pdbx_description
1 polymer ?
#
loop_
_entity_poly.entity_id
_entity_poly.type
_entity_poly.pdbx_seq_one_letter_code
_entity_poly.pdbx_strand_id
1 'polypeptide(L)'
;YANKAFVVKPKSTNYGLGITIFKEGASLEDFTEALRIAFKEDTAVLIEEFLPGTEYRFFVLDNDVKAIMLRVPANVTGDGKHTVEELVAAKNSDPLRGTNHRAPLELIQLNDLEKLMLKEQGLTIYSVPEKEQIVYLRENSNVSTGGDSIDMTDVIDDSYKQIADRKST
;
A
#
# COMPACT_ATOMS: atom_id res chain seq x y z
N TYR A 1 21.10 11.17 4.44
CA TYR A 1 20.10 10.07 4.49
C TYR A 1 20.57 8.83 5.28
N ALA A 2 21.83 8.75 5.74
CA ALA A 2 22.35 7.57 6.43
C ALA A 2 21.52 7.15 7.68
N ASN A 3 20.88 8.11 8.36
CA ASN A 3 20.09 7.87 9.59
C ASN A 3 18.67 8.49 9.50
N LYS A 4 18.13 8.65 8.29
CA LYS A 4 16.79 9.20 8.08
C LYS A 4 15.98 8.24 7.22
N ALA A 5 14.68 8.20 7.47
CA ALA A 5 13.76 7.47 6.62
C ALA A 5 13.60 8.19 5.27
N PHE A 6 13.69 7.46 4.18
CA PHE A 6 13.55 8.01 2.83
C PHE A 6 13.09 6.96 1.83
N VAL A 7 12.65 7.42 0.67
CA VAL A 7 12.19 6.60 -0.45
C VAL A 7 13.04 6.90 -1.67
N VAL A 8 13.48 5.85 -2.37
CA VAL A 8 14.09 5.92 -3.69
C VAL A 8 13.07 5.39 -4.69
N LYS A 9 12.71 6.18 -5.70
CA LYS A 9 11.69 5.79 -6.68
C LYS A 9 11.99 6.33 -8.08
N PRO A 10 11.60 5.61 -9.14
CA PRO A 10 11.57 6.16 -10.49
C PRO A 10 10.62 7.37 -10.56
N LYS A 11 10.92 8.34 -11.43
CA LYS A 11 10.10 9.56 -11.57
C LYS A 11 8.74 9.29 -12.22
N SER A 12 8.68 8.38 -13.19
CA SER A 12 7.53 8.27 -14.11
C SER A 12 7.00 6.85 -14.23
N THR A 13 7.07 6.03 -13.17
CA THR A 13 6.54 4.67 -13.18
C THR A 13 5.20 4.56 -12.46
N ASN A 14 4.45 3.49 -12.78
CA ASN A 14 3.18 3.15 -12.17
C ASN A 14 3.31 1.88 -11.32
N TYR A 15 2.31 1.60 -10.51
CA TYR A 15 2.15 0.36 -9.72
C TYR A 15 3.25 0.08 -8.69
N GLY A 16 4.06 1.09 -8.31
CA GLY A 16 5.12 0.91 -7.32
C GLY A 16 6.36 0.20 -7.84
N LEU A 17 6.54 0.09 -9.16
CA LEU A 17 7.74 -0.50 -9.77
C LEU A 17 8.98 0.33 -9.44
N GLY A 18 10.05 -0.36 -9.02
CA GLY A 18 11.35 0.26 -8.75
C GLY A 18 11.41 1.12 -7.48
N ILE A 19 10.38 1.07 -6.61
CA ILE A 19 10.35 1.81 -5.34
C ILE A 19 11.03 1.01 -4.25
N THR A 20 11.95 1.65 -3.53
CA THR A 20 12.59 1.12 -2.32
C THR A 20 12.38 2.09 -1.17
N ILE A 21 11.94 1.58 -0.02
CA ILE A 21 11.66 2.37 1.19
C ILE A 21 12.68 1.99 2.27
N PHE A 22 13.33 3.00 2.84
CA PHE A 22 14.23 2.86 3.98
C PHE A 22 13.62 3.55 5.19
N LYS A 23 13.21 2.79 6.20
CA LYS A 23 12.53 3.32 7.40
C LYS A 23 13.52 3.84 8.47
N GLU A 24 14.76 3.34 8.45
CA GLU A 24 15.78 3.67 9.47
C GLU A 24 17.09 4.20 8.86
N GLY A 25 17.05 4.56 7.58
CA GLY A 25 18.24 4.91 6.80
C GLY A 25 18.76 3.72 5.99
N ALA A 26 19.87 3.91 5.29
CA ALA A 26 20.47 2.86 4.45
C ALA A 26 21.98 2.90 4.50
N SER A 27 22.62 1.74 4.32
CA SER A 27 24.04 1.64 3.98
C SER A 27 24.28 2.22 2.58
N LEU A 28 25.53 2.55 2.26
CA LEU A 28 25.89 2.99 0.91
C LEU A 28 25.62 1.89 -0.13
N GLU A 29 25.80 0.63 0.24
CA GLU A 29 25.55 -0.53 -0.62
C GLU A 29 24.08 -0.67 -0.95
N ASP A 30 23.20 -0.67 0.07
CA ASP A 30 21.74 -0.76 -0.10
C ASP A 30 21.19 0.43 -0.88
N PHE A 31 21.68 1.64 -0.60
CA PHE A 31 21.30 2.83 -1.34
C PHE A 31 21.70 2.74 -2.82
N THR A 32 22.91 2.25 -3.11
CA THR A 32 23.37 2.04 -4.48
C THR A 32 22.52 1.01 -5.21
N GLU A 33 22.15 -0.07 -4.53
CA GLU A 33 21.26 -1.10 -5.09
C GLU A 33 19.87 -0.53 -5.37
N ALA A 34 19.29 0.25 -4.45
CA ALA A 34 18.01 0.91 -4.65
C ALA A 34 18.02 1.86 -5.86
N LEU A 35 19.09 2.62 -6.04
CA LEU A 35 19.27 3.44 -7.25
C LEU A 35 19.32 2.59 -8.51
N ARG A 36 20.06 1.48 -8.49
CA ARG A 36 20.16 0.56 -9.63
C ARG A 36 18.82 -0.04 -10.02
N ILE A 37 18.01 -0.40 -9.02
CA ILE A 37 16.64 -0.89 -9.21
C ILE A 37 15.78 0.19 -9.85
N ALA A 38 15.80 1.41 -9.30
CA ALA A 38 14.99 2.50 -9.80
C ALA A 38 15.39 2.94 -11.22
N PHE A 39 16.70 2.99 -11.54
CA PHE A 39 17.20 3.33 -12.87
C PHE A 39 16.96 2.26 -13.95
N LYS A 40 16.56 1.04 -13.59
CA LYS A 40 16.07 0.05 -14.56
C LYS A 40 14.69 0.41 -15.11
N GLU A 41 13.91 1.13 -14.33
CA GLU A 41 12.52 1.46 -14.63
C GLU A 41 12.37 2.85 -15.27
N ASP A 42 13.29 3.80 -14.95
CA ASP A 42 13.25 5.17 -15.48
C ASP A 42 14.66 5.76 -15.54
N THR A 43 14.85 6.72 -16.44
CA THR A 43 16.10 7.49 -16.57
C THR A 43 16.28 8.55 -15.47
N ALA A 44 15.22 8.89 -14.76
CA ALA A 44 15.21 9.85 -13.65
C ALA A 44 14.70 9.18 -12.37
N VAL A 45 15.40 9.42 -11.26
CA VAL A 45 15.10 8.88 -9.95
C VAL A 45 14.84 10.03 -8.96
N LEU A 46 13.83 9.88 -8.14
CA LEU A 46 13.51 10.78 -7.03
C LEU A 46 13.96 10.13 -5.71
N ILE A 47 14.53 10.96 -4.84
CA ILE A 47 14.85 10.60 -3.46
C ILE A 47 14.04 11.55 -2.59
N GLU A 48 13.08 11.03 -1.85
CA GLU A 48 12.15 11.80 -1.05
C GLU A 48 12.19 11.37 0.41
N GLU A 49 11.83 12.25 1.32
CA GLU A 49 11.61 11.90 2.72
C GLU A 49 10.46 10.89 2.82
N PHE A 50 10.64 9.84 3.61
CA PHE A 50 9.54 8.94 3.95
C PHE A 50 8.66 9.60 5.01
N LEU A 51 7.42 9.83 4.66
CA LEU A 51 6.42 10.37 5.58
C LEU A 51 5.56 9.22 6.11
N PRO A 52 5.72 8.84 7.39
CA PRO A 52 4.84 7.85 7.99
C PRO A 52 3.43 8.43 8.14
N GLY A 53 2.42 7.57 8.04
CA GLY A 53 1.04 8.01 8.24
C GLY A 53 0.03 7.14 7.53
N THR A 54 -1.20 7.60 7.57
CA THR A 54 -2.34 6.97 6.91
C THR A 54 -2.59 7.66 5.57
N GLU A 55 -2.72 6.86 4.52
CA GLU A 55 -2.94 7.38 3.17
C GLU A 55 -4.42 7.58 2.88
N TYR A 56 -4.79 8.82 2.58
CA TYR A 56 -6.12 9.16 2.10
C TYR A 56 -6.04 9.71 0.68
N ARG A 57 -6.97 9.28 -0.17
CA ARG A 57 -7.15 9.82 -1.52
C ARG A 57 -8.38 10.72 -1.56
N PHE A 58 -8.16 12.00 -1.87
CA PHE A 58 -9.22 12.98 -2.06
C PHE A 58 -9.54 13.09 -3.55
N PHE A 59 -10.82 12.95 -3.89
CA PHE A 59 -11.34 13.26 -5.21
C PHE A 59 -12.00 14.63 -5.17
N VAL A 60 -11.37 15.59 -5.86
CA VAL A 60 -11.82 17.00 -5.90
C VAL A 60 -12.33 17.29 -7.30
N LEU A 61 -13.51 17.89 -7.40
CA LEU A 61 -14.14 18.31 -8.64
C LEU A 61 -14.78 19.68 -8.43
N ASP A 62 -14.49 20.63 -9.32
CA ASP A 62 -14.99 22.00 -9.26
C ASP A 62 -14.74 22.68 -7.90
N ASN A 63 -13.52 22.53 -7.38
CA ASN A 63 -13.09 23.04 -6.08
C ASN A 63 -13.93 22.51 -4.90
N ASP A 64 -14.49 21.33 -5.04
CA ASP A 64 -15.23 20.67 -3.98
C ASP A 64 -14.77 19.21 -3.82
N VAL A 65 -14.58 18.78 -2.58
CA VAL A 65 -14.20 17.40 -2.26
C VAL A 65 -15.43 16.52 -2.37
N LYS A 66 -15.47 15.67 -3.38
CA LYS A 66 -16.62 14.78 -3.68
C LYS A 66 -16.51 13.43 -3.02
N ALA A 67 -15.29 12.93 -2.81
CA ALA A 67 -15.06 11.64 -2.15
C ALA A 67 -13.69 11.60 -1.49
N ILE A 68 -13.61 10.88 -0.38
CA ILE A 68 -12.37 10.62 0.36
C ILE A 68 -12.28 9.13 0.63
N MET A 69 -11.19 8.52 0.21
CA MET A 69 -10.95 7.11 0.41
C MET A 69 -9.70 6.86 1.23
N LEU A 70 -9.84 6.13 2.33
CA LEU A 70 -8.72 5.54 3.06
C LEU A 70 -8.15 4.39 2.23
N ARG A 71 -6.84 4.47 1.98
CA ARG A 71 -6.10 3.45 1.26
C ARG A 71 -5.39 2.54 2.25
N VAL A 72 -5.71 1.24 2.21
CA VAL A 72 -5.13 0.25 3.11
C VAL A 72 -4.39 -0.80 2.29
N PRO A 73 -3.13 -1.13 2.63
CA PRO A 73 -2.42 -2.22 1.97
C PRO A 73 -3.18 -3.53 2.02
N ALA A 74 -2.91 -4.43 1.06
CA ALA A 74 -3.47 -5.78 1.08
C ALA A 74 -3.19 -6.44 2.43
N ASN A 75 -4.26 -6.92 3.08
CA ASN A 75 -4.21 -7.46 4.43
C ASN A 75 -5.32 -8.49 4.65
N VAL A 76 -5.20 -9.28 5.70
CA VAL A 76 -6.28 -10.08 6.29
C VAL A 76 -6.32 -9.88 7.79
N THR A 77 -7.48 -10.09 8.39
CA THR A 77 -7.66 -10.05 9.84
C THR A 77 -7.81 -11.46 10.37
N GLY A 78 -6.96 -11.84 11.31
CA GLY A 78 -7.00 -13.13 11.96
C GLY A 78 -8.30 -13.35 12.74
N ASP A 79 -8.77 -14.58 12.75
CA ASP A 79 -9.94 -15.00 13.53
C ASP A 79 -9.58 -16.07 14.59
N GLY A 80 -8.30 -16.43 14.65
CA GLY A 80 -7.79 -17.48 15.55
C GLY A 80 -8.13 -18.90 15.13
N LYS A 81 -8.58 -19.12 13.88
CA LYS A 81 -9.06 -20.42 13.40
C LYS A 81 -8.56 -20.77 12.00
N HIS A 82 -8.65 -19.83 11.07
CA HIS A 82 -8.29 -20.03 9.68
C HIS A 82 -6.87 -19.59 9.38
N THR A 83 -6.24 -20.27 8.43
CA THR A 83 -4.91 -19.91 7.92
C THR A 83 -4.97 -18.61 7.11
N VAL A 84 -3.82 -17.97 6.92
CA VAL A 84 -3.72 -16.78 6.06
C VAL A 84 -4.29 -17.06 4.66
N GLU A 85 -4.00 -18.23 4.07
CA GLU A 85 -4.51 -18.62 2.75
C GLU A 85 -6.04 -18.70 2.74
N GLU A 86 -6.65 -19.30 3.75
CA GLU A 86 -8.11 -19.39 3.88
C GLU A 86 -8.76 -18.02 4.11
N LEU A 87 -8.13 -17.15 4.91
CA LEU A 87 -8.59 -15.78 5.14
C LEU A 87 -8.51 -14.95 3.85
N VAL A 88 -7.45 -15.11 3.05
CA VAL A 88 -7.33 -14.46 1.74
C VAL A 88 -8.42 -14.98 0.79
N ALA A 89 -8.66 -16.28 0.73
CA ALA A 89 -9.69 -16.85 -0.10
C ALA A 89 -11.09 -16.32 0.29
N ALA A 90 -11.37 -16.24 1.59
CA ALA A 90 -12.62 -15.67 2.11
C ALA A 90 -12.76 -14.18 1.73
N LYS A 91 -11.70 -13.38 1.90
CA LYS A 91 -11.70 -11.95 1.54
C LYS A 91 -11.86 -11.75 0.03
N ASN A 92 -11.27 -12.62 -0.78
CA ASN A 92 -11.38 -12.59 -2.24
C ASN A 92 -12.77 -13.02 -2.76
N SER A 93 -13.61 -13.61 -1.93
CA SER A 93 -14.99 -13.94 -2.30
C SER A 93 -15.93 -12.72 -2.29
N ASP A 94 -15.47 -11.56 -1.83
CA ASP A 94 -16.20 -10.30 -1.90
C ASP A 94 -16.51 -9.96 -3.37
N PRO A 95 -17.78 -9.72 -3.76
CA PRO A 95 -18.14 -9.38 -5.13
C PRO A 95 -17.53 -8.07 -5.63
N LEU A 96 -17.03 -7.20 -4.74
CA LEU A 96 -16.29 -6.00 -5.11
C LEU A 96 -14.84 -6.30 -5.51
N ARG A 97 -14.36 -7.54 -5.37
CA ARG A 97 -13.03 -7.98 -5.80
C ARG A 97 -13.09 -8.79 -7.08
N GLY A 98 -12.13 -8.57 -7.95
CA GLY A 98 -12.03 -9.27 -9.23
C GLY A 98 -10.66 -9.18 -9.86
N THR A 99 -10.56 -9.57 -11.11
CA THR A 99 -9.31 -9.52 -11.89
C THR A 99 -9.46 -8.60 -13.10
N ASN A 100 -8.32 -8.09 -13.59
CA ASN A 100 -8.25 -7.30 -14.82
C ASN A 100 -9.14 -6.04 -14.79
N HIS A 101 -9.20 -5.38 -13.66
CA HIS A 101 -9.97 -4.14 -13.44
C HIS A 101 -11.47 -4.28 -13.77
N ARG A 102 -12.04 -5.47 -13.64
CA ARG A 102 -13.46 -5.73 -13.85
C ARG A 102 -14.31 -5.51 -12.59
N ALA A 103 -13.65 -5.31 -11.46
CA ALA A 103 -14.24 -4.97 -10.18
C ALA A 103 -13.51 -3.77 -9.58
N PRO A 104 -14.11 -3.05 -8.61
CA PRO A 104 -13.47 -1.92 -7.94
C PRO A 104 -12.14 -2.24 -7.26
N LEU A 105 -12.00 -3.45 -6.73
CA LEU A 105 -10.81 -3.94 -6.03
C LEU A 105 -10.25 -5.16 -6.78
N GLU A 106 -8.92 -5.26 -6.85
CA GLU A 106 -8.26 -6.46 -7.36
C GLU A 106 -8.20 -7.55 -6.28
N LEU A 107 -8.11 -8.81 -6.74
CA LEU A 107 -7.89 -9.95 -5.85
C LEU A 107 -6.52 -9.84 -5.16
N ILE A 108 -6.48 -10.22 -3.89
CA ILE A 108 -5.22 -10.44 -3.17
C ILE A 108 -4.56 -11.70 -3.74
N GLN A 109 -3.32 -11.57 -4.17
CA GLN A 109 -2.50 -12.70 -4.61
C GLN A 109 -1.63 -13.20 -3.45
N LEU A 110 -1.16 -14.45 -3.54
CA LEU A 110 -0.19 -15.03 -2.60
C LEU A 110 1.06 -15.47 -3.35
N ASN A 111 1.67 -14.52 -4.06
CA ASN A 111 2.91 -14.70 -4.81
C ASN A 111 4.14 -14.56 -3.88
N ASP A 112 5.31 -14.52 -4.45
CA ASP A 112 6.57 -14.48 -3.69
C ASP A 112 6.72 -13.22 -2.83
N LEU A 113 6.19 -12.07 -3.28
CA LEU A 113 6.23 -10.83 -2.49
C LEU A 113 5.36 -10.93 -1.25
N GLU A 114 4.14 -11.44 -1.36
CA GLU A 114 3.25 -11.63 -0.21
C GLU A 114 3.83 -12.67 0.78
N LYS A 115 4.44 -13.73 0.25
CA LYS A 115 5.15 -14.73 1.10
C LYS A 115 6.35 -14.12 1.81
N LEU A 116 7.09 -13.20 1.15
CA LEU A 116 8.19 -12.47 1.79
C LEU A 116 7.69 -11.57 2.91
N MET A 117 6.61 -10.81 2.66
CA MET A 117 5.96 -9.98 3.69
C MET A 117 5.49 -10.79 4.90
N LEU A 118 4.93 -11.98 4.68
CA LEU A 118 4.56 -12.89 5.76
C LEU A 118 5.79 -13.36 6.56
N LYS A 119 6.87 -13.71 5.86
CA LYS A 119 8.11 -14.15 6.51
C LYS A 119 8.71 -13.07 7.41
N GLU A 120 8.68 -11.81 7.00
CA GLU A 120 9.14 -10.67 7.82
C GLU A 120 8.31 -10.51 9.10
N GLN A 121 7.04 -10.90 9.07
CA GLN A 121 6.14 -10.93 10.23
C GLN A 121 6.22 -12.24 11.02
N GLY A 122 7.14 -13.17 10.68
CA GLY A 122 7.26 -14.47 11.29
C GLY A 122 6.14 -15.45 10.94
N LEU A 123 5.43 -15.20 9.84
CA LEU A 123 4.27 -15.97 9.40
C LEU A 123 4.54 -16.68 8.07
N THR A 124 3.63 -17.59 7.73
CA THR A 124 3.52 -18.26 6.42
C THR A 124 2.06 -18.24 5.98
N ILE A 125 1.79 -18.66 4.75
CA ILE A 125 0.40 -18.81 4.26
C ILE A 125 -0.41 -19.82 5.07
N TYR A 126 0.24 -20.76 5.77
CA TYR A 126 -0.38 -21.79 6.60
C TYR A 126 -0.48 -21.40 8.09
N SER A 127 0.05 -20.23 8.46
CA SER A 127 -0.06 -19.73 9.84
C SER A 127 -1.51 -19.33 10.12
N VAL A 128 -1.95 -19.59 11.36
CA VAL A 128 -3.26 -19.14 11.87
C VAL A 128 -3.03 -17.89 12.71
N PRO A 129 -3.35 -16.69 12.20
CA PRO A 129 -3.17 -15.46 12.97
C PRO A 129 -4.12 -15.40 14.16
N GLU A 130 -3.69 -14.73 15.22
CA GLU A 130 -4.53 -14.51 16.39
C GLU A 130 -5.80 -13.71 16.02
N LYS A 131 -6.83 -13.86 16.86
CA LYS A 131 -8.06 -13.11 16.66
C LYS A 131 -7.79 -11.59 16.69
N GLU A 132 -8.30 -10.89 15.68
CA GLU A 132 -8.11 -9.44 15.46
C GLU A 132 -6.68 -9.02 15.06
N GLN A 133 -5.76 -9.95 14.91
CA GLN A 133 -4.44 -9.65 14.38
C GLN A 133 -4.55 -9.25 12.90
N ILE A 134 -4.05 -8.07 12.56
CA ILE A 134 -3.95 -7.64 11.16
C ILE A 134 -2.64 -8.15 10.58
N VAL A 135 -2.73 -8.92 9.50
CA VAL A 135 -1.59 -9.45 8.76
C VAL A 135 -1.50 -8.74 7.42
N TYR A 136 -0.47 -7.92 7.24
CA TYR A 136 -0.23 -7.22 5.99
C TYR A 136 0.45 -8.12 4.96
N LEU A 137 -0.02 -8.07 3.73
CA LEU A 137 0.49 -8.85 2.60
C LEU A 137 1.27 -7.98 1.61
N ARG A 138 1.17 -6.67 1.73
CA ARG A 138 1.89 -5.66 0.95
C ARG A 138 2.24 -4.45 1.81
N GLU A 139 3.30 -3.73 1.45
CA GLU A 139 3.59 -2.42 2.04
C GLU A 139 2.82 -1.27 1.36
N ASN A 140 2.60 -1.38 0.05
CA ASN A 140 1.88 -0.36 -0.69
C ASN A 140 0.36 -0.54 -0.57
N SER A 141 -0.36 0.58 -0.56
CA SER A 141 -1.81 0.65 -0.44
C SER A 141 -2.56 0.60 -1.78
N ASN A 142 -1.92 0.07 -2.84
CA ASN A 142 -2.52 0.05 -4.17
C ASN A 142 -3.68 -0.95 -4.27
N VAL A 143 -4.83 -0.48 -4.74
CA VAL A 143 -5.99 -1.33 -5.04
C VAL A 143 -5.65 -2.41 -6.07
N SER A 144 -4.79 -2.07 -7.05
CA SER A 144 -4.32 -2.99 -8.10
C SER A 144 -3.45 -4.15 -7.58
N THR A 145 -3.02 -4.11 -6.33
CA THR A 145 -2.28 -5.18 -5.66
C THR A 145 -3.06 -5.83 -4.52
N GLY A 146 -4.38 -5.72 -4.54
CA GLY A 146 -5.27 -6.30 -3.54
C GLY A 146 -5.53 -5.42 -2.31
N GLY A 147 -5.06 -4.16 -2.31
CA GLY A 147 -5.35 -3.20 -1.24
C GLY A 147 -6.84 -2.88 -1.13
N ASP A 148 -7.23 -2.36 0.02
CA ASP A 148 -8.60 -1.91 0.28
C ASP A 148 -8.76 -0.42 0.00
N SER A 149 -9.99 -0.01 -0.28
CA SER A 149 -10.42 1.38 -0.40
C SER A 149 -11.68 1.56 0.41
N ILE A 150 -11.60 2.31 1.50
CA ILE A 150 -12.70 2.50 2.45
C ILE A 150 -13.20 3.94 2.30
N ASP A 151 -14.50 4.11 2.10
CA ASP A 151 -15.10 5.45 2.02
C ASP A 151 -15.08 6.13 3.39
N MET A 152 -14.46 7.31 3.43
CA MET A 152 -14.30 8.14 4.61
C MET A 152 -14.89 9.54 4.41
N THR A 153 -15.68 9.74 3.36
CA THR A 153 -16.16 11.05 2.93
C THR A 153 -16.92 11.79 4.03
N ASP A 154 -17.76 11.07 4.78
CA ASP A 154 -18.58 11.63 5.85
C ASP A 154 -17.97 11.46 7.26
N VAL A 155 -16.80 10.79 7.35
CA VAL A 155 -16.18 10.45 8.64
C VAL A 155 -14.98 11.35 8.94
N ILE A 156 -14.25 11.78 7.89
CA ILE A 156 -13.05 12.60 8.07
C ILE A 156 -13.40 14.03 8.49
N ASP A 157 -12.57 14.63 9.33
CA ASP A 157 -12.75 16.02 9.76
C ASP A 157 -12.72 17.01 8.58
N ASP A 158 -13.65 17.95 8.57
CA ASP A 158 -13.80 18.91 7.47
C ASP A 158 -12.58 19.82 7.24
N SER A 159 -11.71 19.97 8.22
CA SER A 159 -10.45 20.70 8.05
C SER A 159 -9.55 20.11 6.97
N TYR A 160 -9.57 18.78 6.80
CA TYR A 160 -8.84 18.12 5.72
C TYR A 160 -9.43 18.39 4.33
N LYS A 161 -10.76 18.49 4.23
CA LYS A 161 -11.45 18.85 2.99
C LYS A 161 -11.05 20.26 2.53
N GLN A 162 -10.98 21.23 3.46
CA GLN A 162 -10.55 22.60 3.19
C GLN A 162 -9.09 22.68 2.71
N ILE A 163 -8.20 21.82 3.23
CA ILE A 163 -6.79 21.75 2.78
C ILE A 163 -6.72 21.19 1.36
N ALA A 164 -7.50 20.14 1.05
CA ALA A 164 -7.53 19.50 -0.25
C ALA A 164 -8.08 20.45 -1.34
N ASP A 165 -9.11 21.23 -1.03
CA ASP A 165 -9.69 22.23 -1.91
C ASP A 165 -8.65 23.30 -2.31
N ARG A 166 -7.94 23.87 -1.34
CA ARG A 166 -6.89 24.88 -1.59
C ARG A 166 -5.73 24.41 -2.45
N LYS A 167 -5.45 23.09 -2.51
CA LYS A 167 -4.38 22.51 -3.31
C LYS A 167 -4.80 22.10 -4.71
N SER A 168 -6.11 22.10 -5.00
CA SER A 168 -6.63 21.76 -6.32
C SER A 168 -6.68 22.97 -7.29
N THR A 169 -6.40 24.16 -6.79
CA THR A 169 -6.22 25.42 -7.58
C THR A 169 -4.74 25.65 -7.83
#